data_53a5d2fa777685ab01bca9a00310cffb
#
_entry.id   53a5d2fa777685ab01bca9a00310cffb
#
_cell.length_a   1.000
_cell.length_b   1.000
_cell.length_c   1.000
_cell.angle_alpha   90.00
_cell.angle_beta   90.00
_cell.angle_gamma   90.00
#
_symmetry.space_group_name_H-M   'P 1'
#
loop_
_entity.id
_entity.type
_entity.pdbx_description
1 polymer ?
#
loop_
_entity_poly.entity_id
_entity_poly.type
_entity_poly.pdbx_seq_one_letter_code
_entity_poly.pdbx_strand_id
1 'polypeptide(L)'
;MMNPATQPPGRNRSAAAALKAIDVEAAAIEGVRATAIEDLPPALEILDACRGKIIVSGIGKSGHIGRKMAATFASVGRPSLFVHATEALHGDSGVVGPDDVVILISNSGRTSEVCSFALMLQEWGVPRIAFTQNPGSPLGSLCDVTVRLTVESEADPLNLAPTSSTTVTLVLGDALAAGLMEAAQFTADDFGARHPGGSLGALIGNHGKEGA
;
A
#
# COMPACT_ATOMS: atom_id res chain seq x y z
N MET A 1 43.99 7.49 6.26
CA MET A 1 43.38 6.21 5.84
C MET A 1 43.37 5.29 7.06
N MET A 2 42.18 4.95 7.60
CA MET A 2 42.09 3.99 8.72
C MET A 2 42.34 2.58 8.22
N ASN A 3 43.17 1.86 8.95
CA ASN A 3 43.54 0.48 8.65
C ASN A 3 42.32 -0.44 8.78
N PRO A 4 41.91 -1.22 7.76
CA PRO A 4 40.73 -2.08 7.81
C PRO A 4 40.80 -3.23 8.83
N ALA A 5 41.98 -3.51 9.40
CA ALA A 5 42.22 -4.57 10.39
C ALA A 5 41.79 -4.22 11.82
N THR A 6 41.29 -3.00 12.12
CA THR A 6 40.96 -2.53 13.48
C THR A 6 39.49 -2.29 13.73
N GLN A 7 38.60 -2.73 12.86
CA GLN A 7 37.14 -2.62 13.15
C GLN A 7 36.70 -3.73 14.13
N PRO A 8 35.95 -3.39 15.20
CA PRO A 8 35.45 -4.42 16.10
C PRO A 8 34.54 -5.42 15.36
N PRO A 9 34.63 -6.73 15.64
CA PRO A 9 33.93 -7.79 14.90
C PRO A 9 32.41 -7.62 14.81
N GLY A 10 31.78 -6.83 15.68
CA GLY A 10 30.35 -6.49 15.63
C GLY A 10 29.94 -5.56 14.48
N ARG A 11 30.78 -4.60 14.10
CA ARG A 11 30.49 -3.65 13.01
C ARG A 11 30.36 -4.33 11.64
N ASN A 12 31.17 -5.35 11.39
CA ASN A 12 31.14 -6.08 10.11
C ASN A 12 29.87 -6.95 9.99
N ARG A 13 29.39 -7.52 11.11
CA ARG A 13 28.16 -8.31 11.17
C ARG A 13 26.91 -7.47 10.95
N SER A 14 26.85 -6.29 11.57
CA SER A 14 25.71 -5.36 11.43
C SER A 14 25.59 -4.85 10.00
N ALA A 15 26.70 -4.46 9.37
CA ALA A 15 26.71 -4.04 7.97
C ALA A 15 26.27 -5.16 7.02
N ALA A 16 26.77 -6.39 7.23
CA ALA A 16 26.37 -7.56 6.44
C ALA A 16 24.87 -7.87 6.58
N ALA A 17 24.32 -7.79 7.80
CA ALA A 17 22.90 -7.99 8.04
C ALA A 17 22.05 -6.90 7.35
N ALA A 18 22.50 -5.65 7.38
CA ALA A 18 21.81 -4.55 6.70
C ALA A 18 21.77 -4.72 5.17
N LEU A 19 22.90 -5.11 4.58
CA LEU A 19 22.97 -5.40 3.13
C LEU A 19 22.09 -6.60 2.77
N LYS A 20 22.13 -7.67 3.56
CA LYS A 20 21.26 -8.82 3.36
C LYS A 20 19.78 -8.46 3.42
N ALA A 21 19.39 -7.55 4.29
CA ALA A 21 17.98 -7.09 4.37
C ALA A 21 17.54 -6.41 3.05
N ILE A 22 18.40 -5.58 2.44
CA ILE A 22 18.14 -4.99 1.13
C ILE A 22 17.95 -6.07 0.06
N ASP A 23 18.84 -7.08 0.04
CA ASP A 23 18.76 -8.17 -0.94
C ASP A 23 17.45 -8.98 -0.78
N VAL A 24 17.04 -9.26 0.46
CA VAL A 24 15.79 -9.99 0.76
C VAL A 24 14.56 -9.19 0.33
N GLU A 25 14.53 -7.89 0.61
CA GLU A 25 13.40 -7.03 0.19
C GLU A 25 13.35 -6.87 -1.34
N ALA A 26 14.50 -6.74 -2.00
CA ALA A 26 14.56 -6.68 -3.47
C ALA A 26 14.02 -7.98 -4.10
N ALA A 27 14.42 -9.14 -3.56
CA ALA A 27 13.90 -10.43 -4.01
C ALA A 27 12.38 -10.56 -3.77
N ALA A 28 11.85 -10.04 -2.66
CA ALA A 28 10.42 -10.04 -2.37
C ALA A 28 9.63 -9.18 -3.38
N ILE A 29 10.16 -8.02 -3.78
CA ILE A 29 9.56 -7.18 -4.83
C ILE A 29 9.53 -7.92 -6.18
N GLU A 30 10.62 -8.57 -6.56
CA GLU A 30 10.66 -9.35 -7.80
C GLU A 30 9.70 -10.55 -7.76
N GLY A 31 9.63 -11.24 -6.61
CA GLY A 31 8.74 -12.39 -6.41
C GLY A 31 7.26 -12.06 -6.53
N VAL A 32 6.84 -10.88 -6.05
CA VAL A 32 5.41 -10.48 -6.11
C VAL A 32 4.93 -10.16 -7.52
N ARG A 33 5.84 -9.86 -8.45
CA ARG A 33 5.49 -9.52 -9.83
C ARG A 33 4.69 -10.62 -10.54
N ALA A 34 5.00 -11.87 -10.26
CA ALA A 34 4.33 -13.02 -10.88
C ALA A 34 2.84 -13.07 -10.52
N THR A 35 2.49 -12.78 -9.26
CA THR A 35 1.09 -12.77 -8.79
C THR A 35 0.39 -11.45 -9.13
N ALA A 36 1.12 -10.35 -9.19
CA ALA A 36 0.58 -9.03 -9.52
C ALA A 36 -0.07 -8.98 -10.92
N ILE A 37 0.43 -9.76 -11.88
CA ILE A 37 -0.15 -9.84 -13.23
C ILE A 37 -1.61 -10.30 -13.19
N GLU A 38 -1.96 -11.19 -12.25
CA GLU A 38 -3.31 -11.71 -12.08
C GLU A 38 -4.16 -10.85 -11.14
N ASP A 39 -3.55 -10.31 -10.08
CA ASP A 39 -4.25 -9.69 -8.96
C ASP A 39 -4.57 -8.20 -9.21
N LEU A 40 -3.69 -7.47 -9.91
CA LEU A 40 -3.87 -6.03 -10.10
C LEU A 40 -5.01 -5.67 -11.07
N PRO A 41 -5.24 -6.37 -12.20
CA PRO A 41 -6.33 -6.00 -13.10
C PRO A 41 -7.72 -5.97 -12.44
N PRO A 42 -8.19 -7.02 -11.74
CA PRO A 42 -9.49 -6.97 -11.09
C PRO A 42 -9.55 -5.94 -9.93
N ALA A 43 -8.44 -5.69 -9.23
CA ALA A 43 -8.38 -4.64 -8.22
C ALA A 43 -8.50 -3.24 -8.85
N LEU A 44 -7.83 -3.01 -9.98
CA LEU A 44 -7.94 -1.75 -10.73
C LEU A 44 -9.35 -1.51 -11.26
N GLU A 45 -10.04 -2.55 -11.75
CA GLU A 45 -11.42 -2.45 -12.22
C GLU A 45 -12.36 -1.94 -11.09
N ILE A 46 -12.24 -2.50 -9.89
CA ILE A 46 -13.02 -2.06 -8.72
C ILE A 46 -12.67 -0.61 -8.33
N LEU A 47 -11.38 -0.28 -8.29
CA LEU A 47 -10.92 1.04 -7.88
C LEU A 47 -11.26 2.13 -8.90
N ASP A 48 -11.21 1.82 -10.19
CA ASP A 48 -11.56 2.77 -11.25
C ASP A 48 -13.07 3.02 -11.32
N ALA A 49 -13.88 2.01 -11.00
CA ALA A 49 -15.33 2.13 -10.90
C ALA A 49 -15.79 2.90 -9.65
N CYS A 50 -14.92 3.18 -8.67
CA CYS A 50 -15.23 3.90 -7.45
C CYS A 50 -15.71 5.33 -7.76
N ARG A 51 -16.92 5.68 -7.32
CA ARG A 51 -17.52 7.02 -7.49
C ARG A 51 -17.39 7.89 -6.24
N GLY A 52 -17.12 7.27 -5.10
CA GLY A 52 -16.87 7.93 -3.83
C GLY A 52 -15.38 8.12 -3.57
N LYS A 53 -14.90 7.53 -2.49
CA LYS A 53 -13.49 7.59 -2.08
C LYS A 53 -12.93 6.20 -1.86
N ILE A 54 -11.62 6.07 -2.02
CA ILE A 54 -10.89 4.86 -1.69
C ILE A 54 -10.50 4.95 -0.22
N ILE A 55 -11.03 4.06 0.60
CA ILE A 55 -10.66 3.97 2.02
C ILE A 55 -9.63 2.87 2.17
N VAL A 56 -8.53 3.17 2.85
CA VAL A 56 -7.51 2.17 3.17
C VAL A 56 -7.54 1.91 4.67
N SER A 57 -7.51 0.64 5.07
CA SER A 57 -7.57 0.23 6.47
C SER A 57 -6.55 -0.85 6.82
N GLY A 58 -6.11 -0.86 8.06
CA GLY A 58 -5.17 -1.83 8.61
C GLY A 58 -4.73 -1.42 10.00
N ILE A 59 -3.90 -2.27 10.64
CA ILE A 59 -3.38 -2.06 12.00
C ILE A 59 -1.85 -2.15 12.00
N GLY A 60 -1.20 -1.48 12.94
CA GLY A 60 0.25 -1.55 13.15
C GLY A 60 1.05 -1.12 11.91
N LYS A 61 2.04 -1.91 11.51
CA LYS A 61 2.88 -1.62 10.35
C LYS A 61 2.06 -1.57 9.05
N SER A 62 1.11 -2.48 8.86
CA SER A 62 0.16 -2.46 7.73
C SER A 62 -0.64 -1.17 7.70
N GLY A 63 -1.07 -0.66 8.87
CA GLY A 63 -1.76 0.63 8.97
C GLY A 63 -0.86 1.82 8.58
N HIS A 64 0.43 1.80 8.92
CA HIS A 64 1.37 2.85 8.50
C HIS A 64 1.54 2.87 6.97
N ILE A 65 1.68 1.70 6.35
CA ILE A 65 1.72 1.60 4.88
C ILE A 65 0.38 2.03 4.26
N GLY A 66 -0.74 1.63 4.86
CA GLY A 66 -2.08 2.03 4.42
C GLY A 66 -2.28 3.55 4.44
N ARG A 67 -1.75 4.25 5.44
CA ARG A 67 -1.77 5.73 5.46
C ARG A 67 -0.99 6.33 4.29
N LYS A 68 0.20 5.80 3.98
CA LYS A 68 0.97 6.23 2.80
C LYS A 68 0.22 5.94 1.52
N MET A 69 -0.38 4.78 1.37
CA MET A 69 -1.16 4.38 0.20
C MET A 69 -2.35 5.32 -0.03
N ALA A 70 -3.13 5.62 1.01
CA ALA A 70 -4.24 6.58 0.95
C ALA A 70 -3.77 7.97 0.54
N ALA A 71 -2.66 8.46 1.11
CA ALA A 71 -2.08 9.76 0.75
C ALA A 71 -1.62 9.79 -0.72
N THR A 72 -1.05 8.69 -1.23
CA THR A 72 -0.65 8.57 -2.63
C THR A 72 -1.86 8.63 -3.56
N PHE A 73 -2.93 7.86 -3.30
CA PHE A 73 -4.16 7.91 -4.10
C PHE A 73 -4.76 9.32 -4.12
N ALA A 74 -4.85 9.99 -2.98
CA ALA A 74 -5.34 11.37 -2.90
C ALA A 74 -4.49 12.33 -3.75
N SER A 75 -3.17 12.18 -3.71
CA SER A 75 -2.23 13.04 -4.46
C SER A 75 -2.33 12.86 -5.97
N VAL A 76 -2.76 11.69 -6.44
CA VAL A 76 -2.96 11.39 -7.86
C VAL A 76 -4.42 11.51 -8.30
N GLY A 77 -5.23 12.25 -7.55
CA GLY A 77 -6.58 12.64 -7.97
C GLY A 77 -7.69 11.65 -7.62
N ARG A 78 -7.40 10.61 -6.85
CA ARG A 78 -8.41 9.68 -6.32
C ARG A 78 -8.71 10.04 -4.87
N PRO A 79 -9.88 10.61 -4.54
CA PRO A 79 -10.24 10.91 -3.15
C PRO A 79 -10.00 9.69 -2.26
N SER A 80 -9.19 9.85 -1.24
CA SER A 80 -8.80 8.72 -0.40
C SER A 80 -8.48 9.15 1.02
N LEU A 81 -8.74 8.27 1.98
CA LEU A 81 -8.38 8.45 3.38
C LEU A 81 -8.05 7.10 4.04
N PHE A 82 -7.37 7.17 5.17
CA PHE A 82 -7.08 6.00 6.00
C PHE A 82 -8.01 5.95 7.20
N VAL A 83 -8.60 4.78 7.45
CA VAL A 83 -9.37 4.47 8.66
C VAL A 83 -8.68 3.33 9.40
N HIS A 84 -8.35 3.53 10.68
CA HIS A 84 -7.77 2.47 11.50
C HIS A 84 -8.83 1.39 11.78
N ALA A 85 -8.51 0.11 11.57
CA ALA A 85 -9.52 -0.94 11.67
C ALA A 85 -10.17 -1.05 13.06
N THR A 86 -9.44 -0.76 14.13
CA THR A 86 -10.00 -0.72 15.49
C THR A 86 -10.99 0.44 15.63
N GLU A 87 -10.60 1.64 15.19
CA GLU A 87 -11.45 2.83 15.29
C GLU A 87 -12.72 2.71 14.41
N ALA A 88 -12.60 2.00 13.28
CA ALA A 88 -13.75 1.67 12.44
C ALA A 88 -14.85 0.94 13.23
N LEU A 89 -14.47 0.02 14.13
CA LEU A 89 -15.41 -0.72 14.98
C LEU A 89 -15.99 0.14 16.13
N HIS A 90 -15.45 1.34 16.33
CA HIS A 90 -15.86 2.28 17.38
C HIS A 90 -16.51 3.56 16.84
N GLY A 91 -16.91 3.57 15.56
CA GLY A 91 -17.70 4.65 14.97
C GLY A 91 -17.07 5.31 13.75
N ASP A 92 -15.72 5.21 13.54
CA ASP A 92 -15.07 5.85 12.38
C ASP A 92 -15.52 5.22 11.04
N SER A 93 -16.11 4.02 11.06
CA SER A 93 -16.76 3.42 9.90
C SER A 93 -17.91 4.26 9.33
N GLY A 94 -18.47 5.18 10.10
CA GLY A 94 -19.47 6.13 9.64
C GLY A 94 -19.01 7.05 8.50
N VAL A 95 -17.71 7.09 8.21
CA VAL A 95 -17.16 7.80 7.04
C VAL A 95 -17.40 7.04 5.73
N VAL A 96 -17.69 5.73 5.78
CA VAL A 96 -17.88 4.88 4.60
C VAL A 96 -19.26 5.09 3.99
N GLY A 97 -19.29 5.47 2.72
CA GLY A 97 -20.51 5.61 1.93
C GLY A 97 -20.71 4.45 0.94
N PRO A 98 -21.88 4.36 0.33
CA PRO A 98 -22.24 3.28 -0.60
C PRO A 98 -21.45 3.31 -1.91
N ASP A 99 -20.90 4.45 -2.29
CA ASP A 99 -20.12 4.64 -3.53
C ASP A 99 -18.60 4.47 -3.31
N ASP A 100 -18.18 4.13 -2.08
CA ASP A 100 -16.78 3.96 -1.69
C ASP A 100 -16.27 2.54 -2.00
N VAL A 101 -14.95 2.42 -2.02
CA VAL A 101 -14.24 1.14 -2.07
C VAL A 101 -13.28 1.07 -0.89
N VAL A 102 -13.16 -0.09 -0.25
CA VAL A 102 -12.27 -0.25 0.92
C VAL A 102 -11.17 -1.26 0.63
N ILE A 103 -9.91 -0.83 0.80
CA ILE A 103 -8.73 -1.69 0.80
C ILE A 103 -8.41 -2.06 2.25
N LEU A 104 -8.34 -3.35 2.54
CA LEU A 104 -8.11 -3.92 3.86
C LEU A 104 -6.77 -4.65 3.90
N ILE A 105 -5.84 -4.23 4.75
CA ILE A 105 -4.47 -4.75 4.78
C ILE A 105 -4.26 -5.59 6.05
N SER A 106 -3.99 -6.88 5.85
CA SER A 106 -3.56 -7.81 6.89
C SER A 106 -2.70 -8.91 6.28
N ASN A 107 -1.40 -8.91 6.55
CA ASN A 107 -0.48 -9.89 5.96
C ASN A 107 -0.94 -11.34 6.23
N SER A 108 -1.31 -11.67 7.46
CA SER A 108 -1.85 -13.00 7.81
C SER A 108 -3.29 -13.23 7.32
N GLY A 109 -4.04 -12.17 7.03
CA GLY A 109 -5.47 -12.22 6.74
C GLY A 109 -6.34 -12.70 7.92
N ARG A 110 -5.79 -12.68 9.15
CA ARG A 110 -6.44 -13.20 10.37
C ARG A 110 -6.58 -12.16 11.49
N THR A 111 -6.20 -10.92 11.24
CA THR A 111 -6.34 -9.84 12.22
C THR A 111 -7.82 -9.61 12.50
N SER A 112 -8.25 -9.84 13.72
CA SER A 112 -9.66 -9.88 14.12
C SER A 112 -10.40 -8.60 13.78
N GLU A 113 -9.80 -7.44 14.09
CA GLU A 113 -10.41 -6.13 13.85
C GLU A 113 -10.56 -5.83 12.35
N VAL A 114 -9.58 -6.23 11.54
CA VAL A 114 -9.64 -6.06 10.09
C VAL A 114 -10.71 -6.97 9.48
N CYS A 115 -10.81 -8.22 9.95
CA CYS A 115 -11.85 -9.17 9.51
C CYS A 115 -13.24 -8.72 9.96
N SER A 116 -13.40 -8.19 11.18
CA SER A 116 -14.68 -7.68 11.68
C SER A 116 -15.14 -6.46 10.86
N PHE A 117 -14.21 -5.57 10.53
CA PHE A 117 -14.53 -4.45 9.65
C PHE A 117 -14.89 -4.93 8.23
N ALA A 118 -14.16 -5.90 7.67
CA ALA A 118 -14.49 -6.50 6.37
C ALA A 118 -15.91 -7.10 6.34
N LEU A 119 -16.29 -7.81 7.40
CA LEU A 119 -17.63 -8.40 7.53
C LEU A 119 -18.72 -7.32 7.56
N MET A 120 -18.53 -6.27 8.34
CA MET A 120 -19.46 -5.14 8.40
C MET A 120 -19.62 -4.48 7.02
N LEU A 121 -18.53 -4.26 6.30
CA LEU A 121 -18.57 -3.71 4.94
C LEU A 121 -19.27 -4.65 3.96
N GLN A 122 -19.15 -5.97 4.15
CA GLN A 122 -19.87 -6.96 3.36
C GLN A 122 -21.39 -6.84 3.56
N GLU A 123 -21.83 -6.69 4.79
CA GLU A 123 -23.24 -6.48 5.13
C GLU A 123 -23.80 -5.19 4.53
N TRP A 124 -22.95 -4.17 4.38
CA TRP A 124 -23.32 -2.90 3.74
C TRP A 124 -23.25 -2.91 2.23
N GLY A 125 -22.75 -4.01 1.61
CA GLY A 125 -22.59 -4.12 0.16
C GLY A 125 -21.49 -3.23 -0.41
N VAL A 126 -20.52 -2.78 0.42
CA VAL A 126 -19.39 -1.95 -0.01
C VAL A 126 -18.31 -2.83 -0.64
N PRO A 127 -17.81 -2.52 -1.85
CA PRO A 127 -16.72 -3.26 -2.49
C PRO A 127 -15.43 -3.25 -1.66
N ARG A 128 -14.78 -4.43 -1.56
CA ARG A 128 -13.62 -4.67 -0.70
C ARG A 128 -12.49 -5.35 -1.44
N ILE A 129 -11.28 -4.88 -1.21
CA ILE A 129 -10.04 -5.47 -1.72
C ILE A 129 -9.18 -5.89 -0.54
N ALA A 130 -8.80 -7.15 -0.45
CA ALA A 130 -7.89 -7.66 0.55
C ALA A 130 -6.44 -7.53 0.07
N PHE A 131 -5.54 -7.03 0.93
CA PHE A 131 -4.10 -7.18 0.81
C PHE A 131 -3.66 -8.20 1.86
N THR A 132 -3.38 -9.43 1.42
CA THR A 132 -3.03 -10.54 2.32
C THR A 132 -2.16 -11.59 1.63
N GLN A 133 -1.35 -12.31 2.40
CA GLN A 133 -0.51 -13.38 1.86
C GLN A 133 -1.33 -14.60 1.42
N ASN A 134 -2.45 -14.85 2.07
CA ASN A 134 -3.28 -16.04 1.82
C ASN A 134 -4.70 -15.68 1.37
N PRO A 135 -5.05 -15.87 0.09
CA PRO A 135 -6.42 -15.65 -0.41
C PRO A 135 -7.49 -16.49 0.31
N GLY A 136 -7.13 -17.68 0.79
CA GLY A 136 -8.01 -18.54 1.59
C GLY A 136 -8.11 -18.15 3.07
N SER A 137 -7.52 -17.03 3.49
CA SER A 137 -7.67 -16.51 4.85
C SER A 137 -9.08 -15.97 5.10
N PRO A 138 -9.48 -15.75 6.37
CA PRO A 138 -10.74 -15.09 6.69
C PRO A 138 -10.93 -13.76 5.97
N LEU A 139 -9.91 -12.91 5.90
CA LEU A 139 -9.98 -11.63 5.18
C LEU A 139 -10.16 -11.82 3.67
N GLY A 140 -9.37 -12.72 3.06
CA GLY A 140 -9.50 -13.00 1.62
C GLY A 140 -10.89 -13.51 1.24
N SER A 141 -11.49 -14.36 2.09
CA SER A 141 -12.85 -14.91 1.87
C SER A 141 -13.95 -13.86 2.06
N LEU A 142 -13.70 -12.75 2.77
CA LEU A 142 -14.64 -11.67 2.99
C LEU A 142 -14.56 -10.57 1.93
N CYS A 143 -13.54 -10.57 1.07
CA CYS A 143 -13.31 -9.53 0.08
C CYS A 143 -13.62 -10.00 -1.34
N ASP A 144 -13.93 -9.04 -2.20
CA ASP A 144 -14.32 -9.32 -3.60
C ASP A 144 -13.10 -9.65 -4.47
N VAL A 145 -11.95 -9.06 -4.13
CA VAL A 145 -10.64 -9.31 -4.77
C VAL A 145 -9.55 -9.41 -3.71
N THR A 146 -8.56 -10.26 -3.96
CA THR A 146 -7.35 -10.36 -3.13
C THR A 146 -6.12 -10.00 -3.96
N VAL A 147 -5.35 -9.03 -3.47
CA VAL A 147 -4.00 -8.72 -3.92
C VAL A 147 -3.03 -9.46 -3.00
N ARG A 148 -2.34 -10.46 -3.56
CA ARG A 148 -1.46 -11.37 -2.80
C ARG A 148 -0.15 -10.72 -2.39
N LEU A 149 0.12 -10.70 -1.10
CA LEU A 149 1.40 -10.29 -0.53
C LEU A 149 2.37 -11.48 -0.53
N THR A 150 2.86 -11.88 -1.70
CA THR A 150 3.74 -13.05 -1.83
C THR A 150 5.12 -12.72 -1.27
N VAL A 151 5.41 -13.18 -0.06
CA VAL A 151 6.67 -12.96 0.66
C VAL A 151 7.15 -14.28 1.25
N GLU A 152 8.38 -14.68 0.96
CA GLU A 152 8.99 -15.91 1.49
C GLU A 152 9.47 -15.72 2.93
N SER A 153 10.06 -14.56 3.23
CA SER A 153 10.57 -14.23 4.56
C SER A 153 10.61 -12.73 4.79
N GLU A 154 10.58 -12.34 6.05
CA GLU A 154 10.92 -10.98 6.46
C GLU A 154 12.45 -10.77 6.37
N ALA A 155 12.88 -9.53 6.21
CA ALA A 155 14.29 -9.21 5.98
C ALA A 155 15.12 -9.06 7.27
N ASP A 156 14.46 -9.03 8.43
CA ASP A 156 15.16 -8.96 9.71
C ASP A 156 15.82 -10.31 10.09
N PRO A 157 16.90 -10.30 10.90
CA PRO A 157 17.63 -11.52 11.26
C PRO A 157 16.82 -12.61 11.99
N LEU A 158 15.66 -12.26 12.53
CA LEU A 158 14.78 -13.18 13.28
C LEU A 158 13.57 -13.63 12.44
N ASN A 159 13.37 -13.07 11.24
CA ASN A 159 12.20 -13.29 10.41
C ASN A 159 10.87 -12.98 11.15
N LEU A 160 10.82 -11.89 11.91
CA LEU A 160 9.68 -11.53 12.75
C LEU A 160 9.15 -10.13 12.51
N ALA A 161 10.05 -9.16 12.28
CA ALA A 161 9.64 -7.77 12.08
C ALA A 161 9.07 -7.57 10.66
N PRO A 162 7.88 -7.01 10.50
CA PRO A 162 7.33 -6.71 9.18
C PRO A 162 8.25 -5.75 8.41
N THR A 163 8.95 -6.27 7.43
CA THR A 163 9.89 -5.59 6.53
C THR A 163 9.52 -5.90 5.09
N SER A 164 9.88 -7.06 4.56
CA SER A 164 9.52 -7.49 3.20
C SER A 164 8.02 -7.43 2.94
N SER A 165 7.20 -7.87 3.90
CA SER A 165 5.74 -7.81 3.77
C SER A 165 5.22 -6.38 3.67
N THR A 166 5.80 -5.43 4.38
CA THR A 166 5.41 -4.01 4.30
C THR A 166 5.93 -3.35 3.02
N THR A 167 7.14 -3.69 2.59
CA THR A 167 7.74 -3.21 1.33
C THR A 167 6.92 -3.67 0.13
N VAL A 168 6.53 -4.95 0.06
CA VAL A 168 5.66 -5.49 -0.99
C VAL A 168 4.28 -4.82 -0.97
N THR A 169 3.68 -4.63 0.20
CA THR A 169 2.41 -3.91 0.35
C THR A 169 2.50 -2.49 -0.23
N LEU A 170 3.60 -1.79 0.05
CA LEU A 170 3.85 -0.44 -0.47
C LEU A 170 3.96 -0.43 -1.99
N VAL A 171 4.78 -1.32 -2.55
CA VAL A 171 5.02 -1.43 -4.00
C VAL A 171 3.73 -1.73 -4.76
N LEU A 172 2.90 -2.66 -4.26
CA LEU A 172 1.60 -2.98 -4.87
C LEU A 172 0.63 -1.80 -4.80
N GLY A 173 0.62 -1.05 -3.69
CA GLY A 173 -0.16 0.18 -3.58
C GLY A 173 0.27 1.26 -4.57
N ASP A 174 1.56 1.43 -4.78
CA ASP A 174 2.11 2.37 -5.76
C ASP A 174 1.82 1.91 -7.21
N ALA A 175 1.85 0.60 -7.46
CA ALA A 175 1.46 0.04 -8.75
C ALA A 175 -0.02 0.31 -9.09
N LEU A 176 -0.93 0.15 -8.10
CA LEU A 176 -2.34 0.51 -8.26
C LEU A 176 -2.51 2.02 -8.51
N ALA A 177 -1.78 2.87 -7.79
CA ALA A 177 -1.82 4.32 -8.02
C ALA A 177 -1.38 4.69 -9.45
N ALA A 178 -0.29 4.09 -9.94
CA ALA A 178 0.19 4.29 -11.29
C ALA A 178 -0.84 3.81 -12.34
N GLY A 179 -1.47 2.65 -12.13
CA GLY A 179 -2.54 2.15 -13.00
C GLY A 179 -3.75 3.08 -13.04
N LEU A 180 -4.15 3.64 -11.91
CA LEU A 180 -5.25 4.61 -11.82
C LEU A 180 -4.93 5.95 -12.48
N MET A 181 -3.66 6.40 -12.41
CA MET A 181 -3.20 7.60 -13.15
C MET A 181 -3.32 7.40 -14.67
N GLU A 182 -2.87 6.24 -15.15
CA GLU A 182 -2.96 5.90 -16.57
C GLU A 182 -4.43 5.84 -17.05
N ALA A 183 -5.29 5.13 -16.30
CA ALA A 183 -6.71 5.02 -16.62
C ALA A 183 -7.43 6.39 -16.66
N ALA A 184 -7.06 7.31 -15.76
CA ALA A 184 -7.61 8.66 -15.71
C ALA A 184 -6.94 9.64 -16.68
N GLN A 185 -5.91 9.23 -17.41
CA GLN A 185 -5.05 10.13 -18.22
C GLN A 185 -4.54 11.32 -17.39
N PHE A 186 -4.13 11.06 -16.16
CA PHE A 186 -3.73 12.05 -15.16
C PHE A 186 -2.43 12.76 -15.61
N THR A 187 -2.47 14.08 -15.71
CA THR A 187 -1.39 14.89 -16.29
C THR A 187 -0.46 15.47 -15.21
N ALA A 188 0.68 16.01 -15.65
CA ALA A 188 1.58 16.78 -14.79
C ALA A 188 0.89 18.05 -14.24
N ASP A 189 0.02 18.69 -15.02
CA ASP A 189 -0.75 19.86 -14.58
C ASP A 189 -1.75 19.49 -13.48
N ASP A 190 -2.40 18.33 -13.60
CA ASP A 190 -3.28 17.78 -12.54
C ASP A 190 -2.52 17.54 -11.24
N PHE A 191 -1.28 17.04 -11.36
CA PHE A 191 -0.41 16.83 -10.19
C PHE A 191 0.00 18.16 -9.58
N GLY A 192 0.42 19.13 -10.40
CA GLY A 192 0.81 20.48 -9.95
C GLY A 192 -0.32 21.20 -9.21
N ALA A 193 -1.54 21.10 -9.70
CA ALA A 193 -2.73 21.70 -9.08
C ALA A 193 -2.99 21.16 -7.65
N ARG A 194 -2.58 19.92 -7.36
CA ARG A 194 -2.74 19.27 -6.04
C ARG A 194 -1.53 19.48 -5.12
N HIS A 195 -0.43 20.01 -5.62
CA HIS A 195 0.82 20.21 -4.87
C HIS A 195 1.31 21.68 -4.90
N PRO A 196 0.47 22.66 -4.59
CA PRO A 196 0.79 24.09 -4.79
C PRO A 196 1.96 24.61 -3.94
N GLY A 197 2.29 23.94 -2.83
CA GLY A 197 3.34 24.34 -1.90
C GLY A 197 4.62 23.50 -1.98
N GLY A 198 4.71 22.51 -2.87
CA GLY A 198 5.85 21.60 -2.95
C GLY A 198 6.90 21.99 -4.00
N SER A 199 8.16 21.56 -3.80
CA SER A 199 9.21 21.70 -4.83
C SER A 199 8.84 21.06 -6.17
N LEU A 200 8.07 19.98 -6.13
CA LEU A 200 7.54 19.30 -7.33
C LEU A 200 6.49 20.16 -8.07
N GLY A 201 5.59 20.84 -7.35
CA GLY A 201 4.63 21.77 -7.94
C GLY A 201 5.32 22.98 -8.59
N ALA A 202 6.40 23.48 -7.98
CA ALA A 202 7.20 24.57 -8.54
C ALA A 202 7.95 24.17 -9.83
N LEU A 203 8.41 22.92 -9.94
CA LEU A 203 9.04 22.39 -11.17
C LEU A 203 8.04 22.32 -12.34
N ILE A 204 6.80 21.92 -12.08
CA ILE A 204 5.75 21.81 -13.11
C ILE A 204 5.27 23.21 -13.54
N GLY A 205 5.07 24.14 -12.61
CA GLY A 205 4.65 25.53 -12.92
C GLY A 205 5.67 26.34 -13.72
N ASN A 206 6.94 25.92 -13.78
CA ASN A 206 7.96 26.53 -14.60
C ASN A 206 7.98 26.03 -16.05
N HIS A 207 7.52 24.81 -16.34
CA HIS A 207 7.43 24.30 -17.71
C HIS A 207 6.29 24.95 -18.53
N GLY A 208 5.25 25.45 -17.87
CA GLY A 208 4.16 26.18 -18.54
C GLY A 208 4.50 27.63 -18.91
N LYS A 209 5.62 28.19 -18.42
CA LYS A 209 6.03 29.58 -18.68
C LYS A 209 7.13 29.74 -19.75
N GLU A 210 7.75 28.65 -20.17
CA GLU A 210 8.76 28.67 -21.23
C GLU A 210 8.20 28.47 -22.64
N GLY A 211 6.88 28.30 -22.79
CA GLY A 211 6.19 28.10 -24.09
C GLY A 211 5.15 29.17 -24.46
N ALA A 212 5.15 30.34 -23.77
CA ALA A 212 4.23 31.44 -24.10
C ALA A 212 5.00 32.69 -24.61
#